data_30af3f3b675f154125e0e4581750744c
#
_entry.id   30af3f3b675f154125e0e4581750744c
#
_cell.length_a   1.000
_cell.length_b   1.000
_cell.length_c   1.000
_cell.angle_alpha   90.00
_cell.angle_beta   90.00
_cell.angle_gamma   90.00
#
_symmetry.space_group_name_H-M   'P 1'
#
loop_
_entity.id
_entity.type
_entity.pdbx_description
1 polymer ?
#
loop_
_entity_poly.entity_id
_entity_poly.type
_entity_poly.pdbx_seq_one_letter_code
_entity_poly.pdbx_strand_id
1 'polypeptide(L)'
;MSLSSEAKASILADYGRGEADTGSPEVQVALLSARISELTEHFGEHKKDHHSRQGLLKMVNKRRKLLDYLKSKDQERYRELISRLGLRR
;
A
#
# COMPACT_ATOMS: atom_id res chain seq x y z
N MET A 1 1.33 -13.22 -6.06
CA MET A 1 1.49 -12.97 -4.64
C MET A 1 0.34 -12.16 -4.12
N SER A 2 -0.38 -12.68 -3.18
CA SER A 2 -1.51 -12.01 -2.56
C SER A 2 -1.35 -12.04 -1.05
N LEU A 3 -1.93 -11.06 -0.39
CA LEU A 3 -1.92 -11.01 1.06
C LEU A 3 -2.85 -12.09 1.63
N SER A 4 -2.49 -12.65 2.76
CA SER A 4 -3.36 -13.56 3.48
C SER A 4 -4.60 -12.82 3.97
N SER A 5 -5.66 -13.57 4.26
CA SER A 5 -6.89 -12.99 4.83
C SER A 5 -6.61 -12.29 6.16
N GLU A 6 -5.74 -12.87 6.97
CA GLU A 6 -5.36 -12.30 8.26
C GLU A 6 -4.61 -10.99 8.09
N ALA A 7 -3.68 -10.91 7.14
CA ALA A 7 -2.94 -9.69 6.86
C ALA A 7 -3.87 -8.59 6.38
N LYS A 8 -4.82 -8.91 5.48
CA LYS A 8 -5.80 -7.94 5.01
C LYS A 8 -6.68 -7.43 6.14
N ALA A 9 -7.16 -8.33 6.99
CA ALA A 9 -8.00 -7.96 8.12
C ALA A 9 -7.27 -7.05 9.09
N SER A 10 -6.00 -7.33 9.36
CA SER A 10 -5.17 -6.50 10.22
C SER A 10 -5.00 -5.09 9.66
N ILE A 11 -4.74 -4.98 8.37
CA ILE A 11 -4.59 -3.68 7.69
C ILE A 11 -5.90 -2.90 7.72
N LEU A 12 -7.02 -3.56 7.47
CA LEU A 12 -8.34 -2.93 7.54
C LEU A 12 -8.64 -2.39 8.93
N ALA A 13 -8.26 -3.15 9.97
CA ALA A 13 -8.46 -2.72 11.35
C ALA A 13 -7.58 -1.52 11.70
N ASP A 14 -6.32 -1.53 11.24
CA ASP A 14 -5.34 -0.49 11.60
C ASP A 14 -5.54 0.82 10.84
N TYR A 15 -5.94 0.75 9.58
CA TYR A 15 -6.00 1.92 8.70
C TYR A 15 -7.41 2.32 8.28
N GLY A 16 -8.39 1.46 8.51
CA GLY A 16 -9.78 1.77 8.19
C GLY A 16 -10.32 2.89 9.07
N ARG A 17 -11.20 3.69 8.51
CA ARG A 17 -11.84 4.79 9.22
C ARG A 17 -13.15 4.38 9.91
N GLY A 18 -13.54 3.11 9.75
CA GLY A 18 -14.72 2.52 10.35
C GLY A 18 -14.71 1.04 10.09
N GLU A 19 -15.57 0.28 10.77
CA GLU A 19 -15.56 -1.17 10.68
C GLU A 19 -15.71 -1.72 9.26
N ALA A 20 -16.45 -1.02 8.42
CA ALA A 20 -16.71 -1.46 7.05
C ALA A 20 -15.84 -0.73 6.01
N ASP A 21 -14.86 0.05 6.44
CA ASP A 21 -14.03 0.82 5.53
C ASP A 21 -13.00 -0.07 4.84
N THR A 22 -13.25 -0.38 3.57
CA THR A 22 -12.33 -1.14 2.74
C THR A 22 -11.80 -0.33 1.56
N GLY A 23 -12.29 0.89 1.38
CA GLY A 23 -12.01 1.67 0.18
C GLY A 23 -11.37 3.03 0.41
N SER A 24 -11.09 3.43 1.65
CA SER A 24 -10.44 4.72 1.88
C SER A 24 -9.03 4.74 1.30
N PRO A 25 -8.50 5.92 0.96
CA PRO A 25 -7.12 6.01 0.48
C PRO A 25 -6.12 5.41 1.45
N GLU A 26 -6.32 5.59 2.75
CA GLU A 26 -5.43 5.01 3.76
C GLU A 26 -5.37 3.49 3.67
N VAL A 27 -6.52 2.85 3.59
CA VAL A 27 -6.58 1.39 3.48
C VAL A 27 -5.94 0.92 2.18
N GLN A 28 -6.27 1.56 1.06
CA GLN A 28 -5.71 1.19 -0.23
C GLN A 28 -4.20 1.33 -0.27
N VAL A 29 -3.66 2.43 0.27
CA VAL A 29 -2.21 2.65 0.32
C VAL A 29 -1.55 1.61 1.22
N ALA A 30 -2.14 1.31 2.36
CA ALA A 30 -1.60 0.30 3.28
C ALA A 30 -1.57 -1.08 2.64
N LEU A 31 -2.63 -1.48 1.95
CA LEU A 31 -2.68 -2.77 1.24
C LEU A 31 -1.65 -2.83 0.12
N LEU A 32 -1.53 -1.76 -0.68
CA LEU A 32 -0.52 -1.70 -1.74
C LEU A 32 0.89 -1.77 -1.17
N SER A 33 1.15 -1.08 -0.06
CA SER A 33 2.46 -1.08 0.58
C SER A 33 2.84 -2.48 1.05
N ALA A 34 1.89 -3.23 1.61
CA ALA A 34 2.15 -4.62 2.03
C ALA A 34 2.45 -5.51 0.83
N ARG A 35 1.70 -5.36 -0.25
CA ARG A 35 1.95 -6.13 -1.48
C ARG A 35 3.29 -5.78 -2.11
N ILE A 36 3.64 -4.51 -2.14
CA ILE A 36 4.93 -4.04 -2.66
C ILE A 36 6.06 -4.66 -1.86
N SER A 37 5.93 -4.70 -0.54
CA SER A 37 6.93 -5.30 0.34
C SER A 37 7.12 -6.79 0.04
N GLU A 38 6.02 -7.54 -0.08
CA GLU A 38 6.08 -8.96 -0.43
C GLU A 38 6.75 -9.19 -1.78
N LEU A 39 6.39 -8.38 -2.76
CA LEU A 39 6.93 -8.53 -4.11
C LEU A 39 8.41 -8.14 -4.18
N THR A 40 8.81 -7.14 -3.38
CA THR A 40 10.22 -6.76 -3.26
C THR A 40 11.06 -7.91 -2.71
N GLU A 41 10.54 -8.63 -1.71
CA GLU A 41 11.20 -9.82 -1.20
C GLU A 41 11.30 -10.91 -2.27
N HIS A 42 10.23 -11.08 -3.05
CA HIS A 42 10.23 -12.05 -4.16
C HIS A 42 11.36 -11.76 -5.14
N PHE A 43 11.63 -10.49 -5.47
CA PHE A 43 12.72 -10.12 -6.37
C PHE A 43 14.11 -10.48 -5.82
N GLY A 44 14.26 -10.51 -4.52
CA GLY A 44 15.51 -10.99 -3.90
C GLY A 44 15.81 -12.42 -4.30
N GLU A 45 14.79 -13.23 -4.54
CA GLU A 45 14.90 -14.64 -4.92
C GLU A 45 14.79 -14.87 -6.43
N HIS A 46 14.00 -14.02 -7.12
CA HIS A 46 13.66 -14.20 -8.54
C HIS A 46 13.92 -12.94 -9.35
N LYS A 47 15.18 -12.57 -9.50
CA LYS A 47 15.59 -11.31 -10.12
C LYS A 47 15.19 -11.15 -11.59
N LYS A 48 14.93 -12.25 -12.28
CA LYS A 48 14.59 -12.22 -13.72
C LYS A 48 13.09 -12.29 -14.00
N ASP A 49 12.26 -12.16 -12.98
CA ASP A 49 10.80 -12.20 -13.15
C ASP A 49 10.29 -10.86 -13.64
N HIS A 50 10.20 -10.70 -14.96
CA HIS A 50 9.77 -9.46 -15.59
C HIS A 50 8.30 -9.15 -15.35
N HIS A 51 7.44 -10.16 -15.25
CA HIS A 51 6.01 -9.94 -14.97
C HIS A 51 5.79 -9.37 -13.58
N SER A 52 6.50 -9.89 -12.60
CA SER A 52 6.41 -9.36 -11.24
C SER A 52 6.95 -7.93 -11.16
N ARG A 53 7.99 -7.64 -11.95
CA ARG A 53 8.54 -6.28 -11.99
C ARG A 53 7.54 -5.28 -12.55
N GLN A 54 6.82 -5.64 -13.63
CA GLN A 54 5.78 -4.79 -14.17
C GLN A 54 4.64 -4.58 -13.18
N GLY A 55 4.23 -5.64 -12.47
CA GLY A 55 3.22 -5.55 -11.43
C GLY A 55 3.65 -4.63 -10.30
N LEU A 56 4.92 -4.72 -9.90
CA LEU A 56 5.47 -3.85 -8.86
C LEU A 56 5.40 -2.38 -9.28
N LEU A 57 5.81 -2.07 -10.49
CA LEU A 57 5.76 -0.69 -11.00
C LEU A 57 4.34 -0.14 -11.02
N LYS A 58 3.37 -0.96 -11.43
CA LYS A 58 1.96 -0.55 -11.43
C LYS A 58 1.47 -0.23 -10.01
N MET A 59 1.83 -1.07 -9.06
CA MET A 59 1.44 -0.87 -7.67
C MET A 59 2.10 0.37 -7.06
N VAL A 60 3.37 0.60 -7.33
CA VAL A 60 4.08 1.80 -6.86
C VAL A 60 3.43 3.05 -7.44
N ASN A 61 3.12 3.06 -8.73
CA ASN A 61 2.48 4.20 -9.36
C ASN A 61 1.08 4.45 -8.82
N LYS A 62 0.32 3.40 -8.58
CA LYS A 62 -1.03 3.52 -8.01
C LYS A 62 -0.96 4.07 -6.58
N ARG A 63 -0.02 3.58 -5.77
CA ARG A 63 0.19 4.10 -4.42
C ARG A 63 0.52 5.58 -4.44
N ARG A 64 1.40 6.01 -5.35
CA ARG A 64 1.77 7.40 -5.49
C ARG A 64 0.56 8.28 -5.81
N LYS A 65 -0.28 7.85 -6.75
CA LYS A 65 -1.49 8.59 -7.11
C LYS A 65 -2.45 8.73 -5.94
N LEU A 66 -2.63 7.65 -5.18
CA LEU A 66 -3.49 7.68 -4.00
C LEU A 66 -2.94 8.62 -2.92
N LEU A 67 -1.63 8.61 -2.72
CA LEU A 67 -0.98 9.51 -1.77
C LEU A 67 -1.10 10.98 -2.21
N ASP A 68 -0.90 11.25 -3.50
CA ASP A 68 -1.06 12.60 -4.04
C ASP A 68 -2.51 13.08 -3.87
N TYR A 69 -3.47 12.22 -4.13
CA TYR A 69 -4.88 12.52 -3.93
C TYR A 69 -5.16 12.86 -2.46
N LEU A 70 -4.70 12.02 -1.55
CA LEU A 70 -4.90 12.23 -0.12
C LEU A 70 -4.26 13.53 0.34
N LYS A 71 -3.05 13.81 -0.11
CA LYS A 71 -2.33 15.05 0.21
C LYS A 71 -3.12 16.28 -0.23
N SER A 72 -3.78 16.22 -1.39
CA SER A 72 -4.58 17.33 -1.88
C SER A 72 -5.88 17.51 -1.11
N LYS A 73 -6.40 16.45 -0.51
CA LYS A 73 -7.67 16.49 0.23
C LYS A 73 -7.50 16.74 1.72
N ASP A 74 -6.49 16.15 2.33
CA ASP A 74 -6.26 16.26 3.77
C ASP A 74 -4.80 16.03 4.09
N GLN A 75 -4.07 17.10 4.29
CA GLN A 75 -2.62 17.04 4.52
C GLN A 75 -2.24 16.34 5.81
N GLU A 76 -3.05 16.48 6.85
CA GLU A 76 -2.78 15.82 8.12
C GLU A 76 -2.92 14.31 8.02
N ARG A 77 -3.95 13.84 7.35
CA ARG A 77 -4.15 12.41 7.11
C ARG A 77 -2.99 11.85 6.28
N TYR A 78 -2.54 12.61 5.29
CA TYR A 78 -1.41 12.22 4.45
C TYR A 78 -0.13 12.07 5.28
N ARG A 79 0.18 13.05 6.13
CA ARG A 79 1.37 13.01 6.97
C ARG A 79 1.34 11.87 7.97
N GLU A 80 0.20 11.65 8.59
CA GLU A 80 0.02 10.56 9.53
C GLU A 80 0.22 9.21 8.85
N LEU A 81 -0.36 9.03 7.66
CA LEU A 81 -0.24 7.79 6.92
C LEU A 81 1.22 7.51 6.52
N ILE A 82 1.91 8.50 5.99
CA ILE A 82 3.32 8.35 5.62
C ILE A 82 4.17 7.99 6.83
N SER A 83 3.93 8.64 7.96
CA SER A 83 4.65 8.36 9.20
C SER A 83 4.41 6.92 9.66
N ARG A 84 3.16 6.46 9.66
CA ARG A 84 2.81 5.11 10.10
C ARG A 84 3.41 4.03 9.19
N LEU A 85 3.47 4.28 7.89
CA LEU A 85 3.99 3.32 6.92
C LEU A 85 5.49 3.44 6.71
N GLY A 86 6.13 4.47 7.25
CA GLY A 86 7.55 4.70 7.06
C GLY A 86 7.91 5.05 5.62
N LEU A 87 7.00 5.68 4.90
CA LEU A 87 7.21 6.02 3.51
C LEU A 87 7.93 7.36 3.37
N ARG A 88 8.66 7.49 2.27
CA ARG A 88 9.22 8.78 1.88
C ARG A 88 8.22 9.55 1.05
N ARG A 89 8.29 10.85 1.13
CA ARG A 89 7.47 11.75 0.35
C ARG A 89 7.83 11.73 -1.12
#